data_ce8d95c724c20c54ac0d3b098ecdc7c9
#
_entry.id   ce8d95c724c20c54ac0d3b098ecdc7c9
#
_cell.length_a   1.000
_cell.length_b   1.000
_cell.length_c   1.000
_cell.angle_alpha   90.00
_cell.angle_beta   90.00
_cell.angle_gamma   90.00
#
_symmetry.space_group_name_H-M   'P 1'
#
loop_
_entity.id
_entity.type
_entity.pdbx_description
1 polymer ?
#
loop_
_entity_poly.entity_id
_entity_poly.type
_entity_poly.pdbx_seq_one_letter_code
_entity_poly.pdbx_strand_id
1 'polypeptide(L)'
;MTDLPNPDLLSRIPLASRTVLDVGCRTGALGAAFRRLNPTARLLGIDKDITAAQQAALHLDDVVAGDVEEDAMPFELSAGLDCIVYGDVLEHLRDPWDVLRRHAKALAPEGTMLICVPNVEHWSFVARLLKGDWSYEPDGLLDEGHLRWFTLESMRKGLSAIGLFPCDVHPRVYGVEKVEAFARALAPGLAALGIDPAEYAGRAAPLQYVWRVRHRPRQTMTIGATMLRPVGGVSDVRVVYPMRALATDPCVSVHLAQAEQIRLPATDGPRIFVFHRPILNGARGLDTIRGLLRKNFVVVTEFDDHPDFFEALRGEEQFAFAGVHAVQTSTPALAEVLRERNPEVAVFPNAIRALPEIRNFVSGHPPTLFFGALNREADWRPYLPILNEIAATMGAAMRFCIVHDRTLFDALQSPHKSFTPTCDHDTYLDLLAGSEISFMPLADTPFNRAKSDLKFIEAAACRVAPLASRIVYADSVEDGQTGALFDTPEELRTKLTQLLSVPDLAREIGDSARKYVARNRMLAYQVAPRLAWYRSLWERRAELSAGLVDRVPSLGAS
;
A
#
# COMPACT_ATOMS: atom_id res chain seq x y z
N MET A 1 -24.52 1.64 15.16
CA MET A 1 -23.05 1.37 15.13
C MET A 1 -22.53 1.82 13.79
N THR A 2 -21.45 2.60 13.76
CA THR A 2 -20.77 2.93 12.50
C THR A 2 -20.23 1.63 11.91
N ASP A 3 -20.66 1.29 10.71
CA ASP A 3 -20.23 0.09 9.99
C ASP A 3 -18.75 0.31 9.56
N LEU A 4 -17.83 -0.23 10.35
CA LEU A 4 -16.40 -0.11 10.04
C LEU A 4 -16.00 -1.25 9.10
N PRO A 5 -15.19 -0.95 8.06
CA PRO A 5 -14.71 -1.98 7.16
C PRO A 5 -13.82 -2.98 7.90
N ASN A 6 -14.00 -4.28 7.60
CA ASN A 6 -13.10 -5.31 8.13
C ASN A 6 -11.67 -5.10 7.58
N PRO A 7 -10.68 -4.75 8.42
CA PRO A 7 -9.33 -4.40 7.97
C PRO A 7 -8.59 -5.60 7.36
N ASP A 8 -8.90 -6.83 7.80
CA ASP A 8 -8.28 -8.03 7.27
C ASP A 8 -8.80 -8.37 5.87
N LEU A 9 -10.09 -8.11 5.59
CA LEU A 9 -10.63 -8.18 4.24
C LEU A 9 -10.03 -7.08 3.36
N LEU A 10 -10.09 -5.83 3.79
CA LEU A 10 -9.60 -4.69 3.03
C LEU A 10 -8.13 -4.87 2.59
N SER A 11 -7.27 -5.31 3.50
CA SER A 11 -5.85 -5.52 3.24
C SER A 11 -5.54 -6.67 2.28
N ARG A 12 -6.53 -7.53 1.98
CA ARG A 12 -6.39 -8.72 1.15
C ARG A 12 -7.12 -8.65 -0.18
N ILE A 13 -7.94 -7.65 -0.42
CA ILE A 13 -8.45 -7.36 -1.77
C ILE A 13 -7.21 -7.04 -2.63
N PRO A 14 -6.99 -7.75 -3.77
CA PRO A 14 -5.85 -7.44 -4.64
C PRO A 14 -5.91 -5.98 -5.08
N LEU A 15 -4.91 -5.19 -4.71
CA LEU A 15 -4.92 -3.74 -4.87
C LEU A 15 -5.07 -3.30 -6.33
N ALA A 16 -4.59 -4.13 -7.27
CA ALA A 16 -4.72 -3.89 -8.71
C ALA A 16 -6.11 -4.24 -9.29
N SER A 17 -7.07 -4.70 -8.47
CA SER A 17 -8.42 -5.07 -8.95
C SER A 17 -9.11 -3.87 -9.56
N ARG A 18 -9.60 -4.05 -10.79
CA ARG A 18 -10.37 -3.05 -11.56
C ARG A 18 -11.87 -3.17 -11.34
N THR A 19 -12.33 -4.39 -11.03
CA THR A 19 -13.74 -4.66 -10.74
C THR A 19 -13.83 -5.57 -9.53
N VAL A 20 -14.47 -5.06 -8.47
CA VAL A 20 -14.66 -5.76 -7.19
C VAL A 20 -16.15 -5.87 -6.90
N LEU A 21 -16.61 -7.07 -6.58
CA LEU A 21 -17.96 -7.33 -6.07
C LEU A 21 -17.90 -7.64 -4.58
N ASP A 22 -18.67 -6.90 -3.79
CA ASP A 22 -18.89 -7.15 -2.36
C ASP A 22 -20.27 -7.79 -2.16
N VAL A 23 -20.28 -9.05 -1.76
CA VAL A 23 -21.50 -9.82 -1.48
C VAL A 23 -21.83 -9.72 0.01
N GLY A 24 -23.04 -9.29 0.33
CA GLY A 24 -23.41 -8.86 1.68
C GLY A 24 -22.75 -7.52 2.01
N CYS A 25 -22.81 -6.56 1.07
CA CYS A 25 -22.08 -5.31 1.15
C CYS A 25 -22.56 -4.34 2.23
N ARG A 26 -23.70 -4.64 2.87
CA ARG A 26 -24.32 -3.81 3.92
C ARG A 26 -24.38 -2.34 3.50
N THR A 27 -23.77 -1.43 4.26
CA THR A 27 -23.74 0.01 3.95
C THR A 27 -22.64 0.40 2.93
N GLY A 28 -21.87 -0.55 2.40
CA GLY A 28 -20.80 -0.30 1.43
C GLY A 28 -19.47 0.18 2.03
N ALA A 29 -19.30 0.06 3.35
CA ALA A 29 -18.11 0.58 4.06
C ALA A 29 -16.79 -0.01 3.56
N LEU A 30 -16.75 -1.31 3.22
CA LEU A 30 -15.56 -1.96 2.66
C LEU A 30 -15.18 -1.37 1.30
N GLY A 31 -16.16 -1.23 0.41
CA GLY A 31 -15.95 -0.61 -0.90
C GLY A 31 -15.52 0.85 -0.81
N ALA A 32 -16.14 1.65 0.08
CA ALA A 32 -15.74 3.03 0.35
C ALA A 32 -14.27 3.13 0.80
N ALA A 33 -13.84 2.23 1.67
CA ALA A 33 -12.45 2.16 2.11
C ALA A 33 -11.50 1.73 0.96
N PHE A 34 -11.89 0.75 0.14
CA PHE A 34 -11.10 0.32 -1.01
C PHE A 34 -10.99 1.40 -2.08
N ARG A 35 -12.03 2.21 -2.31
CA ARG A 35 -12.00 3.34 -3.23
C ARG A 35 -10.90 4.36 -2.89
N ARG A 36 -10.56 4.51 -1.61
CA ARG A 36 -9.42 5.37 -1.21
C ARG A 36 -8.07 4.80 -1.62
N LEU A 37 -7.97 3.47 -1.74
CA LEU A 37 -6.75 2.76 -2.18
C LEU A 37 -6.65 2.68 -3.70
N ASN A 38 -7.78 2.45 -4.37
CA ASN A 38 -7.90 2.33 -5.82
C ASN A 38 -9.13 3.11 -6.33
N PRO A 39 -9.01 4.43 -6.56
CA PRO A 39 -10.14 5.29 -6.94
C PRO A 39 -10.79 4.94 -8.29
N THR A 40 -10.07 4.26 -9.19
CA THR A 40 -10.57 3.91 -10.52
C THR A 40 -11.21 2.52 -10.59
N ALA A 41 -11.22 1.77 -9.50
CA ALA A 41 -11.89 0.49 -9.43
C ALA A 41 -13.41 0.66 -9.53
N ARG A 42 -14.07 -0.18 -10.35
CA ARG A 42 -15.52 -0.33 -10.36
C ARG A 42 -15.91 -1.22 -9.17
N LEU A 43 -16.72 -0.67 -8.28
CA LEU A 43 -17.15 -1.32 -7.04
C LEU A 43 -18.63 -1.68 -7.13
N LEU A 44 -18.94 -2.96 -7.00
CA LEU A 44 -20.27 -3.51 -7.11
C LEU A 44 -20.70 -4.07 -5.75
N GLY A 45 -22.00 -4.02 -5.46
CA GLY A 45 -22.54 -4.55 -4.22
C GLY A 45 -23.80 -5.36 -4.42
N ILE A 46 -23.97 -6.43 -3.65
CA ILE A 46 -25.24 -7.15 -3.50
C ILE A 46 -25.55 -7.26 -2.01
N ASP A 47 -26.78 -6.92 -1.62
CA ASP A 47 -27.26 -7.16 -0.28
C ASP A 47 -28.75 -7.53 -0.30
N LYS A 48 -29.18 -8.44 0.57
CA LYS A 48 -30.59 -8.82 0.68
C LYS A 48 -31.44 -7.75 1.38
N ASP A 49 -30.82 -6.92 2.22
CA ASP A 49 -31.49 -5.81 2.90
C ASP A 49 -31.54 -4.60 1.96
N ILE A 50 -32.74 -4.23 1.54
CA ILE A 50 -33.00 -3.11 0.64
C ILE A 50 -32.48 -1.78 1.23
N THR A 51 -32.61 -1.58 2.55
CA THR A 51 -32.16 -0.36 3.22
C THR A 51 -30.65 -0.24 3.22
N ALA A 52 -29.96 -1.35 3.53
CA ALA A 52 -28.51 -1.44 3.47
C ALA A 52 -28.00 -1.21 2.04
N ALA A 53 -28.61 -1.85 1.04
CA ALA A 53 -28.26 -1.67 -0.38
C ALA A 53 -28.41 -0.21 -0.85
N GLN A 54 -29.48 0.49 -0.41
CA GLN A 54 -29.67 1.93 -0.71
C GLN A 54 -28.57 2.78 -0.10
N GLN A 55 -28.09 2.48 1.10
CA GLN A 55 -26.95 3.17 1.73
C GLN A 55 -25.64 2.86 0.99
N ALA A 56 -25.42 1.60 0.62
CA ALA A 56 -24.24 1.19 -0.14
C ALA A 56 -24.12 1.91 -1.49
N ALA A 57 -25.25 2.20 -2.15
CA ALA A 57 -25.28 2.95 -3.42
C ALA A 57 -24.71 4.38 -3.33
N LEU A 58 -24.51 4.94 -2.13
CA LEU A 58 -23.82 6.21 -1.93
C LEU A 58 -22.28 6.06 -2.07
N HIS A 59 -21.77 4.84 -1.99
CA HIS A 59 -20.34 4.56 -1.93
C HIS A 59 -19.84 3.66 -3.07
N LEU A 60 -20.71 2.82 -3.62
CA LEU A 60 -20.41 1.87 -4.70
C LEU A 60 -20.94 2.38 -6.03
N ASP A 61 -20.40 1.86 -7.14
CA ASP A 61 -20.80 2.31 -8.48
C ASP A 61 -22.12 1.70 -8.95
N ASP A 62 -22.42 0.48 -8.46
CA ASP A 62 -23.67 -0.21 -8.76
C ASP A 62 -24.01 -1.17 -7.62
N VAL A 63 -25.26 -1.19 -7.16
CA VAL A 63 -25.73 -2.00 -6.04
C VAL A 63 -27.08 -2.60 -6.37
N VAL A 64 -27.23 -3.89 -6.12
CA VAL A 64 -28.49 -4.61 -6.28
C VAL A 64 -28.98 -5.15 -4.95
N ALA A 65 -30.24 -4.87 -4.62
CA ALA A 65 -30.93 -5.53 -3.53
C ALA A 65 -31.45 -6.90 -4.04
N GLY A 66 -30.89 -8.01 -3.53
CA GLY A 66 -31.23 -9.34 -4.02
C GLY A 66 -30.66 -10.48 -3.16
N ASP A 67 -31.23 -11.66 -3.31
CA ASP A 67 -30.76 -12.88 -2.65
C ASP A 67 -29.84 -13.67 -3.59
N VAL A 68 -28.57 -13.79 -3.21
CA VAL A 68 -27.55 -14.50 -4.00
C VAL A 68 -27.82 -16.01 -4.15
N GLU A 69 -28.72 -16.59 -3.35
CA GLU A 69 -29.15 -17.99 -3.50
C GLU A 69 -30.19 -18.16 -4.60
N GLU A 70 -31.02 -17.16 -4.85
CA GLU A 70 -32.12 -17.23 -5.79
C GLU A 70 -31.81 -16.55 -7.12
N ASP A 71 -31.04 -15.45 -7.08
CA ASP A 71 -30.78 -14.60 -8.24
C ASP A 71 -29.53 -15.01 -9.02
N ALA A 72 -29.57 -14.80 -10.32
CA ALA A 72 -28.36 -14.85 -11.16
C ALA A 72 -27.48 -13.62 -10.90
N MET A 73 -26.21 -13.67 -11.35
CA MET A 73 -25.31 -12.51 -11.29
C MET A 73 -25.95 -11.31 -12.01
N PRO A 74 -26.30 -10.22 -11.29
CA PRO A 74 -27.13 -9.16 -11.85
C PRO A 74 -26.33 -8.11 -12.66
N PHE A 75 -24.99 -8.23 -12.70
CA PHE A 75 -24.14 -7.25 -13.34
C PHE A 75 -23.65 -7.69 -14.71
N GLU A 76 -23.60 -6.76 -15.66
CA GLU A 76 -22.90 -6.96 -16.93
C GLU A 76 -21.39 -6.83 -16.72
N LEU A 77 -20.66 -7.89 -17.09
CA LEU A 77 -19.23 -8.04 -16.84
C LEU A 77 -18.50 -8.37 -18.14
N SER A 78 -17.96 -7.36 -18.81
CA SER A 78 -17.23 -7.54 -20.08
C SER A 78 -15.90 -8.28 -19.96
N ALA A 79 -15.21 -8.16 -18.80
CA ALA A 79 -13.89 -8.75 -18.55
C ALA A 79 -13.86 -9.69 -17.33
N GLY A 80 -15.01 -9.92 -16.69
CA GLY A 80 -15.11 -10.65 -15.43
C GLY A 80 -14.73 -9.81 -14.20
N LEU A 81 -14.85 -10.43 -13.03
CA LEU A 81 -14.56 -9.83 -11.72
C LEU A 81 -13.11 -10.14 -11.33
N ASP A 82 -12.34 -9.11 -10.98
CA ASP A 82 -10.99 -9.29 -10.45
C ASP A 82 -11.02 -9.78 -9.00
N CYS A 83 -12.04 -9.37 -8.23
CA CYS A 83 -12.24 -9.85 -6.87
C CYS A 83 -13.73 -9.97 -6.53
N ILE A 84 -14.09 -11.06 -5.84
CA ILE A 84 -15.40 -11.21 -5.19
C ILE A 84 -15.15 -11.37 -3.70
N VAL A 85 -15.82 -10.57 -2.88
CA VAL A 85 -15.67 -10.59 -1.42
C VAL A 85 -16.94 -11.17 -0.78
N TYR A 86 -16.74 -12.07 0.17
CA TYR A 86 -17.76 -12.60 1.07
C TYR A 86 -17.29 -12.35 2.50
N GLY A 87 -17.78 -11.29 3.11
CA GLY A 87 -17.46 -10.93 4.49
C GLY A 87 -18.57 -11.37 5.43
N ASP A 88 -18.42 -12.53 6.07
CA ASP A 88 -19.41 -13.10 7.00
C ASP A 88 -20.79 -13.30 6.32
N VAL A 89 -20.80 -14.02 5.20
CA VAL A 89 -21.99 -14.29 4.36
C VAL A 89 -22.29 -15.79 4.25
N LEU A 90 -21.25 -16.61 4.03
CA LEU A 90 -21.46 -18.04 3.68
C LEU A 90 -22.14 -18.83 4.77
N GLU A 91 -21.95 -18.45 6.03
CA GLU A 91 -22.61 -19.06 7.20
C GLU A 91 -24.12 -18.85 7.23
N HIS A 92 -24.63 -17.83 6.55
CA HIS A 92 -26.06 -17.52 6.46
C HIS A 92 -26.74 -18.19 5.26
N LEU A 93 -25.99 -18.84 4.36
CA LEU A 93 -26.53 -19.46 3.16
C LEU A 93 -26.95 -20.92 3.40
N ARG A 94 -28.01 -21.35 2.71
CA ARG A 94 -28.47 -22.78 2.73
C ARG A 94 -27.48 -23.64 1.94
N ASP A 95 -27.04 -23.17 0.75
CA ASP A 95 -26.02 -23.84 -0.06
C ASP A 95 -24.91 -22.88 -0.51
N PRO A 96 -23.94 -22.60 0.38
CA PRO A 96 -22.82 -21.71 0.06
C PRO A 96 -21.95 -22.24 -1.10
N TRP A 97 -21.89 -23.56 -1.29
CA TRP A 97 -21.08 -24.16 -2.33
C TRP A 97 -21.64 -23.94 -3.74
N ASP A 98 -22.97 -23.93 -3.86
CA ASP A 98 -23.61 -23.60 -5.12
C ASP A 98 -23.42 -22.13 -5.49
N VAL A 99 -23.60 -21.22 -4.53
CA VAL A 99 -23.36 -19.78 -4.73
C VAL A 99 -21.92 -19.53 -5.17
N LEU A 100 -20.94 -20.09 -4.44
CA LEU A 100 -19.52 -19.95 -4.80
C LEU A 100 -19.24 -20.50 -6.20
N ARG A 101 -19.81 -21.66 -6.59
CA ARG A 101 -19.62 -22.27 -7.90
C ARG A 101 -20.23 -21.42 -9.02
N ARG A 102 -21.40 -20.81 -8.78
CA ARG A 102 -22.05 -19.91 -9.76
C ARG A 102 -21.26 -18.62 -9.94
N HIS A 103 -20.89 -17.97 -8.83
CA HIS A 103 -20.14 -16.74 -8.87
C HIS A 103 -18.70 -16.91 -9.38
N ALA A 104 -18.10 -18.07 -9.17
CA ALA A 104 -16.79 -18.40 -9.73
C ALA A 104 -16.73 -18.29 -11.25
N LYS A 105 -17.84 -18.53 -11.96
CA LYS A 105 -17.91 -18.38 -13.42
C LYS A 105 -17.80 -16.91 -13.88
N ALA A 106 -18.08 -15.97 -12.99
CA ALA A 106 -17.97 -14.53 -13.26
C ALA A 106 -16.57 -13.97 -12.98
N LEU A 107 -15.67 -14.75 -12.38
CA LEU A 107 -14.29 -14.32 -12.14
C LEU A 107 -13.53 -14.17 -13.46
N ALA A 108 -12.71 -13.12 -13.53
CA ALA A 108 -11.66 -13.00 -14.53
C ALA A 108 -10.66 -14.17 -14.41
N PRO A 109 -9.88 -14.50 -15.45
CA PRO A 109 -8.93 -15.63 -15.42
C PRO A 109 -7.95 -15.59 -14.23
N GLU A 110 -7.55 -14.41 -13.83
CA GLU A 110 -6.65 -14.14 -12.68
C GLU A 110 -7.43 -13.65 -11.44
N GLY A 111 -8.75 -13.72 -11.48
CA GLY A 111 -9.63 -13.25 -10.40
C GLY A 111 -9.50 -14.08 -9.13
N THR A 112 -9.87 -13.47 -8.01
CA THR A 112 -9.75 -14.03 -6.66
C THR A 112 -11.06 -13.91 -5.92
N MET A 113 -11.48 -14.95 -5.20
CA MET A 113 -12.50 -14.83 -4.16
C MET A 113 -11.82 -14.63 -2.82
N LEU A 114 -12.33 -13.70 -2.05
CA LEU A 114 -11.94 -13.39 -0.68
C LEU A 114 -13.10 -13.75 0.24
N ILE A 115 -12.90 -14.72 1.14
CA ILE A 115 -13.96 -15.30 1.95
C ILE A 115 -13.57 -15.21 3.42
N CYS A 116 -14.40 -14.54 4.24
CA CYS A 116 -14.28 -14.56 5.70
C CYS A 116 -15.42 -15.39 6.27
N VAL A 117 -15.08 -16.37 7.12
CA VAL A 117 -16.07 -17.23 7.81
C VAL A 117 -15.66 -17.47 9.25
N PRO A 118 -16.64 -17.61 10.19
CA PRO A 118 -16.37 -17.96 11.58
C PRO A 118 -15.84 -19.39 11.69
N ASN A 119 -15.02 -19.61 12.71
CA ASN A 119 -14.43 -20.91 13.03
C ASN A 119 -15.14 -21.58 14.20
N VAL A 120 -15.84 -22.67 13.96
CA VAL A 120 -16.55 -23.43 14.99
C VAL A 120 -15.59 -24.17 15.94
N GLU A 121 -14.31 -24.33 15.58
CA GLU A 121 -13.29 -24.88 16.49
C GLU A 121 -12.76 -23.84 17.50
N HIS A 122 -13.18 -22.56 17.41
CA HIS A 122 -12.72 -21.53 18.33
C HIS A 122 -12.96 -21.91 19.79
N TRP A 123 -11.99 -21.68 20.64
CA TRP A 123 -12.00 -22.12 22.04
C TRP A 123 -13.28 -21.71 22.82
N SER A 124 -13.82 -20.51 22.54
CA SER A 124 -15.03 -20.03 23.25
C SER A 124 -16.27 -20.82 22.88
N PHE A 125 -16.38 -21.25 21.62
CA PHE A 125 -17.46 -22.12 21.17
C PHE A 125 -17.39 -23.48 21.83
N VAL A 126 -16.19 -24.09 21.83
CA VAL A 126 -15.98 -25.40 22.49
C VAL A 126 -16.22 -25.30 24.00
N ALA A 127 -15.81 -24.21 24.65
CA ALA A 127 -16.06 -23.98 26.08
C ALA A 127 -17.54 -23.90 26.41
N ARG A 128 -18.39 -23.33 25.55
CA ARG A 128 -19.84 -23.29 25.69
C ARG A 128 -20.43 -24.69 25.54
N LEU A 129 -20.02 -25.44 24.52
CA LEU A 129 -20.46 -26.82 24.31
C LEU A 129 -20.18 -27.72 25.52
N LEU A 130 -18.99 -27.62 26.10
CA LEU A 130 -18.60 -28.36 27.29
C LEU A 130 -19.47 -28.01 28.53
N LYS A 131 -20.07 -26.83 28.56
CA LYS A 131 -21.03 -26.40 29.59
C LYS A 131 -22.48 -26.77 29.27
N GLY A 132 -22.74 -27.38 28.12
CA GLY A 132 -24.07 -27.65 27.62
C GLY A 132 -24.85 -26.42 27.14
N ASP A 133 -24.14 -25.34 26.82
CA ASP A 133 -24.72 -24.08 26.34
C ASP A 133 -24.65 -24.00 24.81
N TRP A 134 -25.82 -24.03 24.17
CA TRP A 134 -26.03 -23.79 22.73
C TRP A 134 -27.07 -22.68 22.55
N SER A 135 -26.95 -21.58 23.29
CA SER A 135 -27.90 -20.48 23.19
C SER A 135 -27.53 -19.59 22.01
N TYR A 136 -28.48 -19.33 21.13
CA TYR A 136 -28.32 -18.38 20.04
C TYR A 136 -28.26 -16.95 20.58
N GLU A 137 -27.54 -16.10 19.86
CA GLU A 137 -27.30 -14.71 20.18
C GLU A 137 -27.61 -13.82 18.95
N PRO A 138 -27.89 -12.52 19.13
CA PRO A 138 -28.12 -11.61 17.99
C PRO A 138 -26.93 -11.41 17.09
N ASP A 139 -25.70 -11.74 17.54
CA ASP A 139 -24.45 -11.64 16.80
C ASP A 139 -23.41 -12.65 17.32
N GLY A 140 -22.29 -12.79 16.58
CA GLY A 140 -21.16 -13.63 16.99
C GLY A 140 -21.19 -15.05 16.44
N LEU A 141 -20.48 -15.99 17.10
CA LEU A 141 -20.34 -17.38 16.62
C LEU A 141 -21.66 -18.17 16.62
N LEU A 142 -22.57 -17.84 17.52
CA LEU A 142 -23.90 -18.46 17.63
C LEU A 142 -25.02 -17.49 17.21
N ASP A 143 -24.76 -16.66 16.19
CA ASP A 143 -25.76 -15.80 15.58
C ASP A 143 -26.98 -16.59 15.12
N GLU A 144 -28.18 -16.06 15.40
CA GLU A 144 -29.47 -16.69 15.08
C GLU A 144 -29.64 -16.95 13.57
N GLY A 145 -28.96 -16.19 12.72
CA GLY A 145 -28.97 -16.32 11.27
C GLY A 145 -28.00 -17.36 10.72
N HIS A 146 -27.12 -17.94 11.55
CA HIS A 146 -26.14 -18.92 11.06
C HIS A 146 -26.81 -20.27 10.74
N LEU A 147 -26.75 -20.67 9.50
CA LEU A 147 -27.23 -21.96 8.99
C LEU A 147 -26.09 -22.97 8.79
N ARG A 148 -24.85 -22.52 8.69
CA ARG A 148 -23.67 -23.32 8.43
C ARG A 148 -22.52 -22.96 9.37
N TRP A 149 -21.73 -23.97 9.72
CA TRP A 149 -20.54 -23.84 10.56
C TRP A 149 -19.35 -24.45 9.86
N PHE A 150 -18.22 -23.76 9.93
CA PHE A 150 -17.01 -24.13 9.20
C PHE A 150 -15.86 -24.39 10.17
N THR A 151 -15.07 -25.41 9.84
CA THR A 151 -13.71 -25.61 10.33
C THR A 151 -12.73 -25.31 9.21
N LEU A 152 -11.45 -25.16 9.52
CA LEU A 152 -10.39 -25.02 8.51
C LEU A 152 -10.45 -26.15 7.46
N GLU A 153 -10.63 -27.40 7.92
CA GLU A 153 -10.64 -28.57 7.06
C GLU A 153 -11.92 -28.71 6.24
N SER A 154 -13.10 -28.40 6.84
CA SER A 154 -14.37 -28.46 6.08
C SER A 154 -14.42 -27.43 4.97
N MET A 155 -13.90 -26.22 5.19
CA MET A 155 -13.76 -25.20 4.15
C MET A 155 -12.82 -25.68 3.03
N ARG A 156 -11.64 -26.23 3.37
CA ARG A 156 -10.71 -26.75 2.37
C ARG A 156 -11.31 -27.83 1.48
N LYS A 157 -12.03 -28.78 2.09
CA LYS A 157 -12.73 -29.85 1.36
C LYS A 157 -13.85 -29.29 0.46
N GLY A 158 -14.67 -28.39 0.98
CA GLY A 158 -15.76 -27.78 0.22
C GLY A 158 -15.25 -26.98 -0.99
N LEU A 159 -14.25 -26.15 -0.81
CA LEU A 159 -13.63 -25.39 -1.89
C LEU A 159 -13.03 -26.31 -2.97
N SER A 160 -12.30 -27.35 -2.55
CA SER A 160 -11.73 -28.34 -3.48
C SER A 160 -12.80 -29.09 -4.29
N ALA A 161 -13.93 -29.45 -3.65
CA ALA A 161 -15.03 -30.16 -4.30
C ALA A 161 -15.70 -29.34 -5.42
N ILE A 162 -15.63 -28.02 -5.37
CA ILE A 162 -16.17 -27.12 -6.39
C ILE A 162 -15.10 -26.56 -7.34
N GLY A 163 -13.86 -27.08 -7.26
CA GLY A 163 -12.76 -26.71 -8.16
C GLY A 163 -12.14 -25.35 -7.85
N LEU A 164 -12.21 -24.88 -6.60
CA LEU A 164 -11.54 -23.69 -6.10
C LEU A 164 -10.32 -24.06 -5.26
N PHE A 165 -9.22 -23.34 -5.48
CA PHE A 165 -7.93 -23.63 -4.86
C PHE A 165 -7.55 -22.49 -3.89
N PRO A 166 -7.38 -22.79 -2.58
CA PRO A 166 -6.85 -21.82 -1.64
C PRO A 166 -5.42 -21.41 -2.02
N CYS A 167 -5.18 -20.11 -2.11
CA CYS A 167 -3.86 -19.52 -2.30
C CYS A 167 -3.20 -19.26 -0.95
N ASP A 168 -3.96 -18.66 -0.04
CA ASP A 168 -3.59 -18.51 1.36
C ASP A 168 -4.81 -18.48 2.28
N VAL A 169 -4.55 -18.65 3.58
CA VAL A 169 -5.55 -18.59 4.64
C VAL A 169 -4.98 -17.77 5.79
N HIS A 170 -5.66 -16.71 6.15
CA HIS A 170 -5.27 -15.85 7.26
C HIS A 170 -6.14 -16.08 8.48
N PRO A 171 -5.56 -16.52 9.62
CA PRO A 171 -6.27 -16.66 10.87
C PRO A 171 -6.47 -15.28 11.54
N ARG A 172 -7.69 -14.97 11.92
CA ARG A 172 -8.01 -13.80 12.76
C ARG A 172 -8.01 -14.23 14.22
N VAL A 173 -6.94 -13.92 14.93
CA VAL A 173 -6.73 -14.39 16.31
C VAL A 173 -6.85 -13.23 17.29
N TYR A 174 -7.65 -13.43 18.33
CA TYR A 174 -7.82 -12.48 19.43
C TYR A 174 -7.68 -13.20 20.78
N GLY A 175 -7.00 -12.56 21.74
CA GLY A 175 -6.90 -13.07 23.11
C GLY A 175 -6.13 -14.41 23.22
N VAL A 176 -4.95 -14.49 22.63
CA VAL A 176 -4.07 -15.68 22.61
C VAL A 176 -3.92 -16.33 23.99
N GLU A 177 -3.78 -15.54 25.04
CA GLU A 177 -3.62 -16.00 26.43
C GLU A 177 -4.79 -16.87 26.91
N LYS A 178 -6.02 -16.53 26.48
CA LYS A 178 -7.24 -17.31 26.83
C LYS A 178 -7.23 -18.67 26.13
N VAL A 179 -6.79 -18.71 24.88
CA VAL A 179 -6.66 -19.94 24.09
C VAL A 179 -5.67 -20.89 24.75
N GLU A 180 -4.49 -20.39 25.11
CA GLU A 180 -3.44 -21.18 25.76
C GLU A 180 -3.89 -21.72 27.13
N ALA A 181 -4.60 -20.90 27.91
CA ALA A 181 -5.15 -21.33 29.20
C ALA A 181 -6.20 -22.43 29.02
N PHE A 182 -7.10 -22.28 28.05
CA PHE A 182 -8.12 -23.27 27.72
C PHE A 182 -7.52 -24.58 27.20
N ALA A 183 -6.58 -24.53 26.27
CA ALA A 183 -5.90 -25.71 25.72
C ALA A 183 -5.13 -26.47 26.82
N ARG A 184 -4.45 -25.74 27.74
CA ARG A 184 -3.78 -26.38 28.89
C ARG A 184 -4.76 -27.09 29.81
N ALA A 185 -5.93 -26.49 30.10
CA ALA A 185 -6.94 -27.11 30.93
C ALA A 185 -7.50 -28.40 30.31
N LEU A 186 -7.59 -28.46 28.98
CA LEU A 186 -8.09 -29.64 28.25
C LEU A 186 -7.01 -30.68 27.93
N ALA A 187 -5.71 -30.36 28.11
CA ALA A 187 -4.60 -31.18 27.66
C ALA A 187 -4.67 -32.66 28.06
N PRO A 188 -5.06 -33.06 29.31
CA PRO A 188 -5.16 -34.46 29.67
C PRO A 188 -6.25 -35.22 28.87
N GLY A 189 -7.39 -34.56 28.63
CA GLY A 189 -8.47 -35.12 27.83
C GLY A 189 -8.15 -35.26 26.36
N LEU A 190 -7.50 -34.22 25.79
CA LEU A 190 -7.03 -34.22 24.41
C LEU A 190 -6.01 -35.34 24.16
N ALA A 191 -5.06 -35.50 25.07
CA ALA A 191 -4.06 -36.57 24.97
C ALA A 191 -4.67 -37.96 25.04
N ALA A 192 -5.69 -38.15 25.90
CA ALA A 192 -6.44 -39.41 25.98
C ALA A 192 -7.21 -39.73 24.68
N LEU A 193 -7.59 -38.72 23.93
CA LEU A 193 -8.22 -38.83 22.60
C LEU A 193 -7.22 -38.92 21.45
N GLY A 194 -5.92 -38.90 21.72
CA GLY A 194 -4.86 -38.90 20.69
C GLY A 194 -4.74 -37.57 19.96
N ILE A 195 -5.20 -36.47 20.54
CA ILE A 195 -5.12 -35.11 19.98
C ILE A 195 -3.95 -34.38 20.62
N ASP A 196 -3.02 -33.86 19.81
CA ASP A 196 -1.94 -33.00 20.32
C ASP A 196 -2.53 -31.67 20.84
N PRO A 197 -2.30 -31.33 22.13
CA PRO A 197 -2.78 -30.07 22.71
C PRO A 197 -2.27 -28.82 21.99
N ALA A 198 -1.05 -28.84 21.45
CA ALA A 198 -0.47 -27.70 20.72
C ALA A 198 -1.15 -27.53 19.36
N GLU A 199 -1.39 -28.62 18.64
CA GLU A 199 -2.13 -28.61 17.38
C GLU A 199 -3.58 -28.13 17.59
N TYR A 200 -4.22 -28.63 18.65
CA TYR A 200 -5.55 -28.16 19.03
C TYR A 200 -5.57 -26.66 19.33
N ALA A 201 -4.62 -26.15 20.13
CA ALA A 201 -4.53 -24.73 20.42
C ALA A 201 -4.40 -23.88 19.15
N GLY A 202 -3.62 -24.33 18.17
CA GLY A 202 -3.48 -23.68 16.87
C GLY A 202 -4.81 -23.57 16.11
N ARG A 203 -5.63 -24.63 16.10
CA ARG A 203 -6.94 -24.65 15.46
C ARG A 203 -8.02 -23.90 16.24
N ALA A 204 -7.91 -23.87 17.57
CA ALA A 204 -8.87 -23.22 18.46
C ALA A 204 -8.60 -21.71 18.66
N ALA A 205 -7.46 -21.20 18.21
CA ALA A 205 -7.09 -19.81 18.37
C ALA A 205 -7.83 -18.84 17.42
N PRO A 206 -7.99 -19.14 16.12
CA PRO A 206 -8.67 -18.23 15.22
C PRO A 206 -10.17 -18.16 15.50
N LEU A 207 -10.69 -16.93 15.65
CA LEU A 207 -12.12 -16.67 15.69
C LEU A 207 -12.74 -16.85 14.31
N GLN A 208 -12.04 -16.40 13.28
CA GLN A 208 -12.44 -16.48 11.89
C GLN A 208 -11.22 -16.79 11.02
N TYR A 209 -11.48 -17.25 9.80
CA TYR A 209 -10.47 -17.42 8.76
C TYR A 209 -10.83 -16.57 7.55
N VAL A 210 -9.84 -15.84 7.01
CA VAL A 210 -9.93 -15.15 5.74
C VAL A 210 -9.19 -15.95 4.68
N TRP A 211 -9.92 -16.44 3.70
CA TRP A 211 -9.44 -17.27 2.60
C TRP A 211 -9.28 -16.43 1.34
N ARG A 212 -8.16 -16.61 0.62
CA ARG A 212 -8.05 -16.18 -0.78
C ARG A 212 -8.04 -17.42 -1.66
N VAL A 213 -8.98 -17.50 -2.60
CA VAL A 213 -9.15 -18.69 -3.45
C VAL A 213 -9.24 -18.30 -4.92
N ARG A 214 -8.85 -19.20 -5.82
CA ARG A 214 -8.81 -19.00 -7.27
C ARG A 214 -9.26 -20.25 -8.02
N HIS A 215 -9.60 -20.09 -9.31
CA HIS A 215 -9.93 -21.22 -10.21
C HIS A 215 -8.73 -22.11 -10.52
N ARG A 216 -7.52 -21.59 -10.51
CA ARG A 216 -6.31 -22.30 -10.92
C ARG A 216 -5.22 -22.11 -9.90
N PRO A 217 -4.53 -23.18 -9.54
CA PRO A 217 -3.32 -23.05 -8.73
C PRO A 217 -2.27 -22.27 -9.53
N ARG A 218 -1.56 -21.41 -8.86
CA ARG A 218 -0.45 -20.65 -9.42
C ARG A 218 0.75 -20.72 -8.50
N GLN A 219 1.94 -20.77 -9.10
CA GLN A 219 3.17 -20.75 -8.35
C GLN A 219 3.37 -19.40 -7.64
N THR A 220 3.63 -19.44 -6.34
CA THR A 220 3.85 -18.24 -5.53
C THR A 220 5.22 -17.65 -5.83
N MET A 221 5.26 -16.35 -6.10
CA MET A 221 6.50 -15.57 -6.18
C MET A 221 6.91 -15.13 -4.78
N THR A 222 8.15 -15.44 -4.40
CA THR A 222 8.74 -14.95 -3.15
C THR A 222 9.54 -13.69 -3.39
N ILE A 223 9.22 -12.61 -2.69
CA ILE A 223 9.95 -11.35 -2.75
C ILE A 223 10.56 -11.09 -1.38
N GLY A 224 11.90 -11.13 -1.31
CA GLY A 224 12.64 -10.61 -0.17
C GLY A 224 12.96 -9.13 -0.40
N ALA A 225 12.78 -8.29 0.61
CA ALA A 225 13.19 -6.89 0.52
C ALA A 225 13.87 -6.45 1.81
N THR A 226 14.98 -5.72 1.66
CA THR A 226 15.66 -5.11 2.79
C THR A 226 15.58 -3.60 2.69
N MET A 227 15.47 -2.93 3.84
CA MET A 227 15.46 -1.49 3.92
C MET A 227 16.50 -0.99 4.92
N LEU A 228 17.01 0.21 4.66
CA LEU A 228 17.70 0.97 5.69
C LEU A 228 16.72 1.30 6.83
N ARG A 229 17.26 1.64 8.00
CA ARG A 229 16.42 2.14 9.09
C ARG A 229 15.56 3.29 8.56
N PRO A 230 14.23 3.26 8.78
CA PRO A 230 13.33 4.29 8.26
C PRO A 230 13.82 5.69 8.63
N VAL A 231 14.01 6.52 7.62
CA VAL A 231 14.33 7.94 7.79
C VAL A 231 13.27 8.72 7.00
N GLY A 232 12.36 9.40 7.73
CA GLY A 232 11.47 10.41 7.17
C GLY A 232 10.63 9.98 5.96
N GLY A 233 10.03 8.78 5.94
CA GLY A 233 9.09 8.36 4.89
C GLY A 233 9.71 7.80 3.60
N VAL A 234 11.03 7.94 3.37
CA VAL A 234 11.68 7.44 2.14
C VAL A 234 11.56 5.93 2.01
N SER A 235 11.85 5.18 3.07
CA SER A 235 11.71 3.72 3.07
C SER A 235 10.25 3.29 2.93
N ASP A 236 9.31 4.07 3.49
CA ASP A 236 7.88 3.80 3.38
C ASP A 236 7.42 3.87 1.93
N VAL A 237 7.72 4.96 1.24
CA VAL A 237 7.26 5.21 -0.13
C VAL A 237 7.94 4.29 -1.14
N ARG A 238 9.25 4.00 -0.98
CA ARG A 238 10.01 3.22 -1.97
C ARG A 238 9.99 1.71 -1.73
N VAL A 239 9.80 1.26 -0.50
CA VAL A 239 9.89 -0.17 -0.15
C VAL A 239 8.64 -0.67 0.58
N VAL A 240 8.31 -0.09 1.74
CA VAL A 240 7.27 -0.67 2.61
C VAL A 240 5.92 -0.68 1.92
N TYR A 241 5.47 0.45 1.38
CA TYR A 241 4.17 0.54 0.72
C TYR A 241 4.12 -0.28 -0.59
N PRO A 242 5.11 -0.21 -1.50
CA PRO A 242 5.13 -1.08 -2.67
C PRO A 242 5.14 -2.56 -2.32
N MET A 243 5.93 -3.01 -1.35
CA MET A 243 5.98 -4.42 -0.96
C MET A 243 4.65 -4.89 -0.35
N ARG A 244 4.02 -4.08 0.51
CA ARG A 244 2.67 -4.36 1.04
C ARG A 244 1.62 -4.40 -0.07
N ALA A 245 1.72 -3.50 -1.04
CA ALA A 245 0.82 -3.49 -2.21
C ALA A 245 0.98 -4.76 -3.06
N LEU A 246 2.20 -5.22 -3.31
CA LEU A 246 2.47 -6.47 -4.02
C LEU A 246 1.94 -7.69 -3.26
N ALA A 247 2.03 -7.70 -1.92
CA ALA A 247 1.52 -8.78 -1.07
C ALA A 247 -0.02 -8.91 -1.10
N THR A 248 -0.73 -7.93 -1.65
CA THR A 248 -2.17 -8.06 -1.88
C THR A 248 -2.51 -9.05 -3.01
N ASP A 249 -1.58 -9.33 -3.94
CA ASP A 249 -1.73 -10.44 -4.90
C ASP A 249 -1.59 -11.77 -4.15
N PRO A 250 -2.58 -12.68 -4.23
CA PRO A 250 -2.57 -13.94 -3.47
C PRO A 250 -1.45 -14.91 -3.87
N CYS A 251 -0.79 -14.68 -5.01
CA CYS A 251 0.35 -15.47 -5.48
C CYS A 251 1.70 -14.79 -5.23
N VAL A 252 1.75 -13.84 -4.30
CA VAL A 252 2.97 -13.11 -3.92
C VAL A 252 3.17 -13.19 -2.41
N SER A 253 4.32 -13.72 -2.01
CA SER A 253 4.77 -13.76 -0.61
C SER A 253 5.90 -12.75 -0.42
N VAL A 254 5.68 -11.74 0.41
CA VAL A 254 6.67 -10.69 0.68
C VAL A 254 7.28 -10.85 2.07
N HIS A 255 8.60 -10.81 2.13
CA HIS A 255 9.39 -10.82 3.34
C HIS A 255 10.21 -9.53 3.42
N LEU A 256 9.80 -8.64 4.30
CA LEU A 256 10.40 -7.32 4.50
C LEU A 256 11.05 -7.24 5.87
N ALA A 257 12.34 -6.93 5.92
CA ALA A 257 13.08 -6.74 7.17
C ALA A 257 14.27 -5.80 7.00
N GLN A 258 14.91 -5.43 8.09
CA GLN A 258 16.24 -4.84 8.06
C GLN A 258 17.27 -5.90 7.61
N ALA A 259 18.33 -5.47 6.93
CA ALA A 259 19.25 -6.34 6.19
C ALA A 259 19.74 -7.59 6.95
N GLU A 260 20.01 -7.48 8.25
CA GLU A 260 20.53 -8.58 9.07
C GLU A 260 19.44 -9.50 9.66
N GLN A 261 18.17 -9.14 9.52
CA GLN A 261 17.04 -9.83 10.15
C GLN A 261 16.17 -10.61 9.17
N ILE A 262 16.46 -10.49 7.85
CA ILE A 262 15.61 -11.13 6.85
C ILE A 262 15.79 -12.66 6.85
N ARG A 263 14.68 -13.35 7.02
CA ARG A 263 14.59 -14.81 6.84
C ARG A 263 13.70 -15.10 5.64
N LEU A 264 14.23 -15.81 4.68
CA LEU A 264 13.52 -16.19 3.46
C LEU A 264 13.20 -17.69 3.52
N PRO A 265 11.95 -18.08 3.24
CA PRO A 265 11.57 -19.48 3.17
C PRO A 265 12.25 -20.14 1.98
N ALA A 266 12.45 -21.45 2.06
CA ALA A 266 12.75 -22.26 0.89
C ALA A 266 11.53 -22.26 -0.04
N THR A 267 11.76 -22.09 -1.33
CA THR A 267 10.69 -22.06 -2.34
C THR A 267 11.23 -22.60 -3.67
N ASP A 268 10.39 -23.31 -4.41
CA ASP A 268 10.69 -23.75 -5.78
C ASP A 268 10.20 -22.77 -6.85
N GLY A 269 9.45 -21.73 -6.42
CA GLY A 269 8.88 -20.70 -7.27
C GLY A 269 9.83 -19.56 -7.64
N PRO A 270 9.31 -18.59 -8.41
CA PRO A 270 9.99 -17.33 -8.71
C PRO A 270 10.44 -16.63 -7.43
N ARG A 271 11.66 -16.09 -7.43
CA ARG A 271 12.22 -15.42 -6.25
C ARG A 271 13.05 -14.21 -6.63
N ILE A 272 12.65 -13.09 -6.04
CA ILE A 272 13.25 -11.76 -6.25
C ILE A 272 13.78 -11.25 -4.92
N PHE A 273 14.95 -10.63 -4.92
CA PHE A 273 15.48 -9.95 -3.75
C PHE A 273 15.74 -8.48 -4.08
N VAL A 274 15.12 -7.58 -3.33
CA VAL A 274 15.22 -6.13 -3.54
C VAL A 274 16.03 -5.51 -2.42
N PHE A 275 17.17 -4.92 -2.76
CA PHE A 275 17.93 -4.06 -1.86
C PHE A 275 17.48 -2.61 -2.00
N HIS A 276 17.12 -1.95 -0.92
CA HIS A 276 16.86 -0.52 -0.90
C HIS A 276 18.09 0.24 -0.46
N ARG A 277 18.60 1.12 -1.35
CA ARG A 277 19.78 1.97 -1.14
C ARG A 277 20.97 1.19 -0.56
N PRO A 278 21.39 0.07 -1.18
CA PRO A 278 22.43 -0.76 -0.63
C PRO A 278 23.80 -0.11 -0.73
N ILE A 279 24.66 -0.43 0.24
CA ILE A 279 26.09 -0.21 0.17
C ILE A 279 26.73 -1.61 0.07
N LEU A 280 27.10 -2.00 -1.16
CA LEU A 280 27.65 -3.33 -1.46
C LEU A 280 29.09 -3.17 -1.95
N ASN A 281 30.02 -2.98 -1.02
CA ASN A 281 31.42 -2.68 -1.32
C ASN A 281 32.33 -3.86 -0.95
N GLY A 282 33.41 -4.02 -1.75
CA GLY A 282 34.49 -4.96 -1.49
C GLY A 282 34.02 -6.42 -1.31
N ALA A 283 34.81 -7.23 -0.62
CA ALA A 283 34.54 -8.65 -0.41
C ALA A 283 33.18 -8.92 0.28
N ARG A 284 32.77 -8.11 1.26
CA ARG A 284 31.49 -8.29 1.96
C ARG A 284 30.29 -8.06 1.03
N GLY A 285 30.38 -7.07 0.14
CA GLY A 285 29.35 -6.82 -0.88
C GLY A 285 29.22 -7.99 -1.84
N LEU A 286 30.33 -8.50 -2.36
CA LEU A 286 30.38 -9.68 -3.21
C LEU A 286 29.79 -10.92 -2.53
N ASP A 287 30.18 -11.22 -1.30
CA ASP A 287 29.69 -12.39 -0.57
C ASP A 287 28.19 -12.31 -0.29
N THR A 288 27.66 -11.11 -0.03
CA THR A 288 26.21 -10.88 0.11
C THR A 288 25.47 -11.24 -1.17
N ILE A 289 25.95 -10.75 -2.32
CA ILE A 289 25.36 -11.03 -3.64
C ILE A 289 25.49 -12.53 -3.96
N ARG A 290 26.67 -13.13 -3.83
CA ARG A 290 26.91 -14.57 -4.04
C ARG A 290 25.97 -15.43 -3.21
N GLY A 291 25.72 -15.07 -1.95
CA GLY A 291 24.81 -15.77 -1.07
C GLY A 291 23.37 -15.83 -1.61
N LEU A 292 22.91 -14.76 -2.26
CA LEU A 292 21.60 -14.71 -2.91
C LEU A 292 21.59 -15.47 -4.25
N LEU A 293 22.66 -15.36 -5.05
CA LEU A 293 22.79 -16.09 -6.31
C LEU A 293 22.80 -17.62 -6.09
N ARG A 294 23.51 -18.12 -5.06
CA ARG A 294 23.51 -19.56 -4.68
C ARG A 294 22.10 -20.05 -4.27
N LYS A 295 21.25 -19.16 -3.76
CA LYS A 295 19.85 -19.45 -3.46
C LYS A 295 18.92 -19.19 -4.64
N ASN A 296 19.50 -18.93 -5.83
CA ASN A 296 18.79 -18.71 -7.08
C ASN A 296 17.84 -17.49 -7.06
N PHE A 297 18.18 -16.41 -6.33
CA PHE A 297 17.42 -15.16 -6.36
C PHE A 297 17.84 -14.30 -7.55
N VAL A 298 16.85 -13.66 -8.20
CA VAL A 298 17.09 -12.48 -9.02
C VAL A 298 17.26 -11.29 -8.08
N VAL A 299 18.41 -10.64 -8.13
CA VAL A 299 18.77 -9.54 -7.23
C VAL A 299 18.51 -8.21 -7.92
N VAL A 300 17.78 -7.33 -7.26
CA VAL A 300 17.39 -6.01 -7.75
C VAL A 300 17.83 -4.94 -6.75
N THR A 301 18.34 -3.82 -7.23
CA THR A 301 18.56 -2.62 -6.42
C THR A 301 17.43 -1.62 -6.63
N GLU A 302 16.83 -1.14 -5.55
CA GLU A 302 15.96 0.03 -5.52
C GLU A 302 16.78 1.25 -5.10
N PHE A 303 16.82 2.28 -5.95
CA PHE A 303 17.57 3.51 -5.66
C PHE A 303 16.85 4.73 -6.23
N ASP A 304 16.60 5.74 -5.39
CA ASP A 304 15.76 6.90 -5.69
C ASP A 304 16.45 8.25 -5.52
N ASP A 305 17.80 8.23 -5.51
CA ASP A 305 18.61 9.44 -5.42
C ASP A 305 19.78 9.40 -6.44
N HIS A 306 20.45 10.52 -6.68
CA HIS A 306 21.56 10.54 -7.62
C HIS A 306 22.82 9.90 -7.00
N PRO A 307 23.34 8.77 -7.54
CA PRO A 307 24.38 7.97 -6.87
C PRO A 307 25.70 8.71 -6.69
N ASP A 308 26.05 9.64 -7.57
CA ASP A 308 27.34 10.36 -7.53
C ASP A 308 27.45 11.34 -6.35
N PHE A 309 26.34 11.63 -5.67
CA PHE A 309 26.35 12.46 -4.47
C PHE A 309 26.56 11.65 -3.17
N PHE A 310 26.70 10.32 -3.28
CA PHE A 310 26.98 9.44 -2.14
C PHE A 310 28.42 8.91 -2.23
N GLU A 311 29.28 9.35 -1.32
CA GLU A 311 30.67 8.92 -1.27
C GLU A 311 30.81 7.39 -1.18
N ALA A 312 29.94 6.74 -0.39
CA ALA A 312 29.92 5.29 -0.23
C ALA A 312 29.58 4.50 -1.51
N LEU A 313 29.08 5.17 -2.56
CA LEU A 313 28.73 4.57 -3.86
C LEU A 313 29.76 4.89 -4.95
N ARG A 314 30.90 5.52 -4.58
CA ARG A 314 32.02 5.82 -5.47
C ARG A 314 33.08 4.72 -5.37
N GLY A 315 33.83 4.51 -6.43
CA GLY A 315 34.95 3.58 -6.49
C GLY A 315 34.68 2.30 -7.27
N GLU A 316 35.77 1.59 -7.60
CA GLU A 316 35.75 0.41 -8.50
C GLU A 316 35.15 -0.85 -7.85
N GLU A 317 35.24 -0.98 -6.52
CA GLU A 317 34.72 -2.14 -5.78
C GLU A 317 33.28 -1.93 -5.26
N GLN A 318 32.48 -1.14 -5.99
CA GLN A 318 31.12 -0.85 -5.65
C GLN A 318 30.15 -1.65 -6.54
N PHE A 319 29.35 -2.52 -5.93
CA PHE A 319 28.51 -3.50 -6.64
C PHE A 319 27.00 -3.25 -6.54
N ALA A 320 26.59 -2.12 -5.95
CA ALA A 320 25.16 -1.83 -5.72
C ALA A 320 24.34 -1.77 -7.02
N PHE A 321 24.99 -1.42 -8.14
CA PHE A 321 24.33 -1.34 -9.45
C PHE A 321 24.86 -2.38 -10.43
N ALA A 322 26.17 -2.44 -10.67
CA ALA A 322 26.77 -3.39 -11.61
C ALA A 322 26.66 -4.86 -11.13
N GLY A 323 26.68 -5.09 -9.82
CA GLY A 323 26.67 -6.40 -9.20
C GLY A 323 25.28 -7.03 -8.99
N VAL A 324 24.22 -6.46 -9.55
CA VAL A 324 22.84 -6.95 -9.45
C VAL A 324 22.25 -7.23 -10.85
N HIS A 325 21.18 -8.04 -10.91
CA HIS A 325 20.56 -8.37 -12.19
C HIS A 325 19.86 -7.16 -12.81
N ALA A 326 19.20 -6.32 -11.99
CA ALA A 326 18.44 -5.19 -12.45
C ALA A 326 18.40 -4.07 -11.40
N VAL A 327 18.04 -2.88 -11.83
CA VAL A 327 17.85 -1.69 -10.98
C VAL A 327 16.44 -1.15 -11.19
N GLN A 328 15.79 -0.70 -10.13
CA GLN A 328 14.55 0.06 -10.22
C GLN A 328 14.71 1.42 -9.55
N THR A 329 14.06 2.43 -10.09
CA THR A 329 14.19 3.81 -9.64
C THR A 329 12.88 4.59 -9.76
N SER A 330 12.91 5.89 -9.38
CA SER A 330 11.72 6.74 -9.27
C SER A 330 11.47 7.66 -10.47
N THR A 331 12.49 8.00 -11.24
CA THR A 331 12.38 8.99 -12.33
C THR A 331 13.10 8.55 -13.60
N PRO A 332 12.64 8.99 -14.80
CA PRO A 332 13.35 8.75 -16.05
C PRO A 332 14.78 9.33 -16.06
N ALA A 333 14.96 10.54 -15.53
CA ALA A 333 16.27 11.19 -15.45
C ALA A 333 17.28 10.36 -14.63
N LEU A 334 16.81 9.81 -13.50
CA LEU A 334 17.66 8.94 -12.69
C LEU A 334 17.93 7.59 -13.36
N ALA A 335 16.97 7.08 -14.12
CA ALA A 335 17.17 5.85 -14.88
C ALA A 335 18.25 5.98 -15.95
N GLU A 336 18.39 7.15 -16.59
CA GLU A 336 19.47 7.42 -17.55
C GLU A 336 20.85 7.31 -16.89
N VAL A 337 21.04 7.94 -15.74
CA VAL A 337 22.27 7.85 -14.94
C VAL A 337 22.57 6.40 -14.51
N LEU A 338 21.54 5.65 -14.15
CA LEU A 338 21.70 4.26 -13.67
C LEU A 338 21.96 3.27 -14.81
N ARG A 339 21.47 3.54 -16.02
CA ARG A 339 21.75 2.72 -17.21
C ARG A 339 23.23 2.67 -17.61
N GLU A 340 23.99 3.69 -17.26
CA GLU A 340 25.46 3.67 -17.43
C GLU A 340 26.14 2.58 -16.59
N ARG A 341 25.46 2.09 -15.53
CA ARG A 341 26.00 1.12 -14.56
C ARG A 341 25.31 -0.24 -14.64
N ASN A 342 24.07 -0.29 -15.12
CA ASN A 342 23.31 -1.52 -15.32
C ASN A 342 22.33 -1.34 -16.49
N PRO A 343 22.36 -2.20 -17.52
CA PRO A 343 21.48 -2.05 -18.69
C PRO A 343 20.00 -2.33 -18.38
N GLU A 344 19.70 -3.12 -17.34
CA GLU A 344 18.32 -3.48 -16.95
C GLU A 344 17.81 -2.52 -15.87
N VAL A 345 17.19 -1.41 -16.29
CA VAL A 345 16.68 -0.36 -15.39
C VAL A 345 15.19 -0.11 -15.65
N ALA A 346 14.36 -0.27 -14.63
CA ALA A 346 12.94 0.07 -14.65
C ALA A 346 12.63 1.34 -13.85
N VAL A 347 11.64 2.11 -14.31
CA VAL A 347 11.14 3.29 -13.61
C VAL A 347 9.77 2.98 -12.99
N PHE A 348 9.68 3.09 -11.67
CA PHE A 348 8.44 3.07 -10.92
C PHE A 348 8.30 4.40 -10.17
N PRO A 349 7.56 5.37 -10.73
CA PRO A 349 7.40 6.69 -10.12
C PRO A 349 6.84 6.58 -8.70
N ASN A 350 7.08 7.59 -7.86
CA ASN A 350 6.43 7.66 -6.57
C ASN A 350 4.90 7.70 -6.73
N ALA A 351 4.20 7.08 -5.79
CA ALA A 351 2.76 6.92 -5.84
C ALA A 351 2.13 7.01 -4.44
N ILE A 352 0.88 7.39 -4.41
CA ILE A 352 0.09 7.54 -3.18
C ILE A 352 -0.52 6.20 -2.79
N ARG A 353 -0.31 5.78 -1.54
CA ARG A 353 -0.84 4.54 -0.96
C ARG A 353 -2.36 4.55 -0.87
N ALA A 354 -2.89 5.63 -0.34
CA ALA A 354 -4.32 5.84 -0.14
C ALA A 354 -4.63 7.33 -0.15
N LEU A 355 -5.75 7.72 -0.72
CA LEU A 355 -6.21 9.09 -0.63
C LEU A 355 -6.61 9.39 0.83
N PRO A 356 -6.03 10.41 1.48
CA PRO A 356 -6.46 10.82 2.81
C PRO A 356 -7.94 11.24 2.85
N GLU A 357 -8.57 11.22 4.00
CA GLU A 357 -9.89 11.81 4.16
C GLU A 357 -9.82 13.31 3.88
N ILE A 358 -10.86 13.83 3.21
CA ILE A 358 -10.93 15.25 2.92
C ILE A 358 -11.25 15.99 4.23
N ARG A 359 -10.32 16.84 4.66
CA ARG A 359 -10.59 17.78 5.75
C ARG A 359 -11.29 19.01 5.18
N ASN A 360 -12.39 19.40 5.80
CA ASN A 360 -13.07 20.65 5.50
C ASN A 360 -12.30 21.77 6.19
N PHE A 361 -11.80 22.72 5.40
CA PHE A 361 -11.26 23.96 5.95
C PHE A 361 -12.37 24.77 6.61
N VAL A 362 -12.11 25.21 7.85
CA VAL A 362 -13.07 26.03 8.58
C VAL A 362 -13.01 27.46 8.03
N SER A 363 -14.11 27.94 7.51
CA SER A 363 -14.22 29.35 7.03
C SER A 363 -13.77 30.32 8.12
N GLY A 364 -12.90 31.27 7.77
CA GLY A 364 -12.38 32.30 8.67
C GLY A 364 -11.07 31.92 9.40
N HIS A 365 -10.52 30.72 9.20
CA HIS A 365 -9.17 30.43 9.64
C HIS A 365 -8.12 30.98 8.67
N PRO A 366 -7.01 31.58 9.18
CA PRO A 366 -5.93 32.05 8.32
C PRO A 366 -5.27 30.87 7.60
N PRO A 367 -5.01 30.98 6.28
CA PRO A 367 -4.35 29.93 5.51
C PRO A 367 -2.95 29.64 6.05
N THR A 368 -2.59 28.37 6.00
CA THR A 368 -1.29 27.86 6.44
C THR A 368 -0.44 27.50 5.24
N LEU A 369 0.78 28.05 5.17
CA LEU A 369 1.83 27.66 4.25
C LEU A 369 2.65 26.54 4.91
N PHE A 370 2.62 25.37 4.30
CA PHE A 370 3.37 24.18 4.73
C PHE A 370 4.73 24.10 4.03
N PHE A 371 5.77 23.77 4.80
CA PHE A 371 7.07 23.34 4.27
C PHE A 371 7.55 22.11 5.04
N GLY A 372 7.84 21.03 4.33
CA GLY A 372 8.29 19.79 4.95
C GLY A 372 9.40 19.11 4.15
N ALA A 373 10.65 19.47 4.44
CA ALA A 373 11.82 18.88 3.82
C ALA A 373 13.06 19.00 4.71
N LEU A 374 14.09 18.20 4.45
CA LEU A 374 15.37 18.21 5.14
C LEU A 374 16.48 18.71 4.21
N ASN A 375 17.46 19.46 4.78
CA ASN A 375 18.68 19.89 4.08
C ASN A 375 18.39 20.66 2.77
N ARG A 376 17.42 21.62 2.84
CA ARG A 376 16.95 22.39 1.68
C ARG A 376 17.26 23.88 1.77
N GLU A 377 18.25 24.27 2.57
CA GLU A 377 18.59 25.67 2.78
C GLU A 377 18.93 26.40 1.47
N ALA A 378 19.71 25.79 0.60
CA ALA A 378 20.03 26.37 -0.71
C ALA A 378 18.80 26.53 -1.62
N ASP A 379 17.77 25.71 -1.43
CA ASP A 379 16.54 25.75 -2.24
C ASP A 379 15.59 26.87 -1.79
N TRP A 380 15.42 27.08 -0.49
CA TRP A 380 14.46 28.09 0.02
C TRP A 380 15.08 29.46 0.33
N ARG A 381 16.40 29.54 0.58
CA ARG A 381 17.08 30.79 0.99
C ARG A 381 16.86 31.97 0.01
N PRO A 382 16.89 31.80 -1.32
CA PRO A 382 16.61 32.87 -2.26
C PRO A 382 15.23 33.50 -2.11
N TYR A 383 14.27 32.74 -1.61
CA TYR A 383 12.86 33.13 -1.48
C TYR A 383 12.50 33.67 -0.09
N LEU A 384 13.40 33.54 0.91
CA LEU A 384 13.16 33.95 2.30
C LEU A 384 12.79 35.43 2.46
N PRO A 385 13.43 36.41 1.73
CA PRO A 385 13.04 37.80 1.84
C PRO A 385 11.58 38.04 1.48
N ILE A 386 11.10 37.39 0.43
CA ILE A 386 9.69 37.48 -0.04
C ILE A 386 8.73 36.85 0.98
N LEU A 387 9.08 35.70 1.52
CA LEU A 387 8.26 35.04 2.56
C LEU A 387 8.11 35.94 3.80
N ASN A 388 9.20 36.58 4.25
CA ASN A 388 9.19 37.48 5.39
C ASN A 388 8.40 38.77 5.12
N GLU A 389 8.47 39.32 3.90
CA GLU A 389 7.70 40.50 3.50
C GLU A 389 6.19 40.20 3.48
N ILE A 390 5.80 39.06 2.87
CA ILE A 390 4.41 38.63 2.85
C ILE A 390 3.92 38.35 4.30
N ALA A 391 4.74 37.68 5.11
CA ALA A 391 4.42 37.44 6.50
C ALA A 391 4.21 38.72 7.32
N ALA A 392 5.03 39.75 7.09
CA ALA A 392 4.89 41.05 7.71
C ALA A 392 3.60 41.77 7.28
N THR A 393 3.23 41.68 5.99
CA THR A 393 2.02 42.26 5.42
C THR A 393 0.74 41.58 5.92
N MET A 394 0.76 40.24 5.95
CA MET A 394 -0.43 39.43 6.32
C MET A 394 -0.61 39.31 7.83
N GLY A 395 0.46 39.40 8.61
CA GLY A 395 0.40 39.30 10.08
C GLY A 395 -0.31 38.01 10.54
N ALA A 396 -1.33 38.13 11.35
CA ALA A 396 -2.15 37.02 11.85
C ALA A 396 -3.04 36.36 10.79
N ALA A 397 -3.19 36.95 9.60
CA ALA A 397 -3.99 36.42 8.51
C ALA A 397 -3.27 35.28 7.72
N MET A 398 -2.06 34.90 8.12
CA MET A 398 -1.30 33.80 7.53
C MET A 398 -0.53 33.04 8.61
N ARG A 399 -0.36 31.72 8.43
CA ARG A 399 0.42 30.85 9.31
C ARG A 399 1.46 30.07 8.52
N PHE A 400 2.50 29.61 9.24
CA PHE A 400 3.51 28.69 8.69
C PHE A 400 3.52 27.39 9.50
N CYS A 401 3.54 26.26 8.80
CA CYS A 401 3.78 24.94 9.37
C CYS A 401 5.08 24.39 8.78
N ILE A 402 6.13 24.36 9.60
CA ILE A 402 7.46 23.91 9.17
C ILE A 402 7.74 22.54 9.79
N VAL A 403 8.04 21.56 8.93
CA VAL A 403 8.38 20.20 9.35
C VAL A 403 9.81 19.88 8.92
N HIS A 404 10.60 19.35 9.82
CA HIS A 404 12.00 18.95 9.67
C HIS A 404 13.04 20.08 9.61
N ASP A 405 12.77 21.20 8.94
CA ASP A 405 13.78 22.26 8.70
C ASP A 405 13.76 23.34 9.78
N ARG A 406 14.59 23.14 10.81
CA ARG A 406 14.75 24.10 11.90
C ARG A 406 15.35 25.42 11.43
N THR A 407 16.24 25.39 10.43
CA THR A 407 16.91 26.58 9.92
C THR A 407 15.91 27.53 9.24
N LEU A 408 14.99 26.98 8.44
CA LEU A 408 13.90 27.80 7.86
C LEU A 408 12.99 28.36 8.94
N PHE A 409 12.60 27.50 9.92
CA PHE A 409 11.74 27.96 11.01
C PHE A 409 12.36 29.17 11.74
N ASP A 410 13.64 29.09 12.08
CA ASP A 410 14.33 30.19 12.80
C ASP A 410 14.51 31.44 11.94
N ALA A 411 14.68 31.30 10.61
CA ALA A 411 14.87 32.39 9.66
C ALA A 411 13.57 33.16 9.31
N LEU A 412 12.40 32.53 9.47
CA LEU A 412 11.12 33.16 9.22
C LEU A 412 10.79 34.21 10.30
N GLN A 413 10.46 35.43 9.88
CA GLN A 413 10.14 36.57 10.75
C GLN A 413 8.63 36.69 11.00
N SER A 414 8.00 35.60 11.42
CA SER A 414 6.58 35.57 11.77
C SER A 414 6.40 34.97 13.18
N PRO A 415 5.54 35.55 14.04
CA PRO A 415 5.14 34.92 15.29
C PRO A 415 4.11 33.79 15.06
N HIS A 416 3.46 33.73 13.89
CA HIS A 416 2.42 32.76 13.54
C HIS A 416 3.01 31.56 12.80
N LYS A 417 3.93 30.86 13.46
CA LYS A 417 4.62 29.69 12.89
C LYS A 417 4.69 28.55 13.89
N SER A 418 4.61 27.31 13.39
CA SER A 418 4.81 26.08 14.15
C SER A 418 5.99 25.28 13.58
N PHE A 419 6.63 24.50 14.44
CA PHE A 419 7.73 23.63 14.08
C PHE A 419 7.47 22.21 14.58
N THR A 420 7.64 21.23 13.69
CA THR A 420 7.64 19.81 14.04
C THR A 420 8.99 19.22 13.65
N PRO A 421 9.72 18.60 14.57
CA PRO A 421 10.96 17.89 14.25
C PRO A 421 10.68 16.67 13.36
N THR A 422 11.70 15.86 13.11
CA THR A 422 11.54 14.62 12.34
C THR A 422 10.44 13.75 12.94
N CYS A 423 9.44 13.42 12.15
CA CYS A 423 8.28 12.61 12.51
C CYS A 423 8.10 11.44 11.52
N ASP A 424 7.19 10.52 11.84
CA ASP A 424 6.78 9.48 10.91
C ASP A 424 5.96 10.04 9.72
N HIS A 425 5.79 9.22 8.68
CA HIS A 425 5.16 9.66 7.45
C HIS A 425 3.66 9.95 7.62
N ASP A 426 2.96 9.24 8.48
CA ASP A 426 1.54 9.47 8.73
C ASP A 426 1.34 10.82 9.46
N THR A 427 2.15 11.12 10.49
CA THR A 427 2.18 12.43 11.15
C THR A 427 2.52 13.57 10.17
N TYR A 428 3.48 13.34 9.28
CA TYR A 428 3.83 14.31 8.22
C TYR A 428 2.62 14.61 7.31
N LEU A 429 1.92 13.58 6.84
CA LEU A 429 0.74 13.73 5.98
C LEU A 429 -0.42 14.42 6.72
N ASP A 430 -0.58 14.16 8.03
CA ASP A 430 -1.59 14.83 8.85
C ASP A 430 -1.35 16.33 8.99
N LEU A 431 -0.10 16.73 9.20
CA LEU A 431 0.30 18.15 9.27
C LEU A 431 0.11 18.84 7.90
N LEU A 432 0.50 18.15 6.82
CA LEU A 432 0.31 18.63 5.46
C LEU A 432 -1.20 18.82 5.16
N ALA A 433 -2.03 17.82 5.46
CA ALA A 433 -3.47 17.87 5.24
C ALA A 433 -4.19 18.98 6.06
N GLY A 434 -3.56 19.46 7.12
CA GLY A 434 -4.03 20.61 7.92
C GLY A 434 -3.66 21.96 7.35
N SER A 435 -3.07 22.03 6.14
CA SER A 435 -2.57 23.25 5.51
C SER A 435 -3.28 23.52 4.18
N GLU A 436 -3.26 24.77 3.71
CA GLU A 436 -3.90 25.19 2.46
C GLU A 436 -2.95 25.22 1.29
N ILE A 437 -1.67 25.56 1.52
CA ILE A 437 -0.66 25.75 0.47
C ILE A 437 0.60 24.99 0.89
N SER A 438 1.22 24.25 -0.04
CA SER A 438 2.50 23.57 0.18
C SER A 438 3.60 24.24 -0.65
N PHE A 439 4.62 24.78 0.02
CA PHE A 439 5.76 25.44 -0.59
C PHE A 439 6.88 24.44 -0.90
N MET A 440 7.25 24.32 -2.19
CA MET A 440 8.14 23.28 -2.70
C MET A 440 9.25 23.90 -3.60
N PRO A 441 10.18 24.65 -3.02
CA PRO A 441 11.29 25.23 -3.78
C PRO A 441 12.35 24.16 -4.09
N LEU A 442 12.90 24.19 -5.30
CA LEU A 442 14.09 23.46 -5.70
C LEU A 442 14.98 24.37 -6.55
N ALA A 443 16.26 24.48 -6.21
CA ALA A 443 17.26 25.15 -7.02
C ALA A 443 17.61 24.30 -8.25
N ASP A 444 17.95 24.92 -9.35
CA ASP A 444 18.35 24.22 -10.57
C ASP A 444 19.79 23.68 -10.45
N THR A 445 19.87 22.41 -10.01
CA THR A 445 21.13 21.68 -9.85
C THR A 445 20.99 20.27 -10.44
N PRO A 446 22.10 19.63 -10.88
CA PRO A 446 22.06 18.23 -11.35
C PRO A 446 21.45 17.27 -10.32
N PHE A 447 21.73 17.49 -9.04
CA PHE A 447 21.14 16.71 -7.94
C PHE A 447 19.62 16.86 -7.86
N ASN A 448 19.11 18.10 -7.94
CA ASN A 448 17.67 18.35 -7.83
C ASN A 448 16.91 17.90 -9.09
N ARG A 449 17.51 17.99 -10.28
CA ARG A 449 16.91 17.49 -11.53
C ARG A 449 16.66 15.97 -11.52
N ALA A 450 17.40 15.21 -10.71
CA ALA A 450 17.18 13.77 -10.52
C ALA A 450 16.10 13.44 -9.48
N LYS A 451 15.60 14.42 -8.73
CA LYS A 451 14.54 14.22 -7.71
C LYS A 451 13.21 13.88 -8.34
N SER A 452 12.35 13.29 -7.53
CA SER A 452 10.95 13.00 -7.89
C SER A 452 10.01 14.12 -7.43
N ASP A 453 8.84 14.12 -8.00
CA ASP A 453 7.72 15.00 -7.65
C ASP A 453 6.90 14.53 -6.42
N LEU A 454 7.49 13.74 -5.52
CA LEU A 454 6.78 13.17 -4.37
C LEU A 454 6.03 14.22 -3.55
N LYS A 455 6.66 15.36 -3.28
CA LYS A 455 6.03 16.45 -2.52
C LYS A 455 4.75 16.99 -3.16
N PHE A 456 4.76 17.07 -4.50
CA PHE A 456 3.57 17.45 -5.25
C PHE A 456 2.43 16.44 -5.06
N ILE A 457 2.69 15.14 -5.28
CA ILE A 457 1.63 14.15 -5.19
C ILE A 457 1.11 13.96 -3.75
N GLU A 458 1.94 14.17 -2.73
CA GLU A 458 1.54 14.18 -1.32
C GLU A 458 0.61 15.38 -1.02
N ALA A 459 1.01 16.59 -1.41
CA ALA A 459 0.18 17.79 -1.25
C ALA A 459 -1.15 17.65 -2.01
N ALA A 460 -1.09 17.23 -3.26
CA ALA A 460 -2.25 16.97 -4.10
C ALA A 460 -3.21 15.93 -3.50
N ALA A 461 -2.68 14.80 -2.99
CA ALA A 461 -3.50 13.78 -2.31
C ALA A 461 -4.21 14.34 -1.08
N CYS A 462 -3.58 15.24 -0.34
CA CYS A 462 -4.15 15.94 0.83
C CYS A 462 -5.08 17.10 0.45
N ARG A 463 -5.30 17.40 -0.83
CA ARG A 463 -6.10 18.56 -1.30
C ARG A 463 -5.44 19.91 -0.98
N VAL A 464 -4.14 19.96 -0.85
CA VAL A 464 -3.33 21.15 -0.55
C VAL A 464 -2.81 21.75 -1.85
N ALA A 465 -2.92 23.05 -2.04
CA ALA A 465 -2.46 23.72 -3.25
C ALA A 465 -0.95 23.68 -3.36
N PRO A 466 -0.38 23.05 -4.41
CA PRO A 466 1.06 23.03 -4.64
C PRO A 466 1.55 24.40 -5.11
N LEU A 467 2.56 24.95 -4.44
CA LEU A 467 3.31 26.14 -4.83
C LEU A 467 4.77 25.70 -5.04
N ALA A 468 5.17 25.45 -6.27
CA ALA A 468 6.37 24.71 -6.59
C ALA A 468 7.27 25.44 -7.60
N SER A 469 8.60 25.23 -7.49
CA SER A 469 9.53 25.63 -8.55
C SER A 469 9.29 24.78 -9.81
N ARG A 470 9.65 25.27 -11.01
CA ARG A 470 9.47 24.47 -12.26
C ARG A 470 10.40 23.27 -12.31
N ILE A 471 11.54 23.31 -11.63
CA ILE A 471 12.46 22.18 -11.58
C ILE A 471 11.75 20.95 -11.00
N VAL A 472 11.74 19.84 -11.75
CA VAL A 472 11.06 18.56 -11.45
C VAL A 472 9.53 18.66 -11.55
N TYR A 473 8.92 19.75 -11.09
CA TYR A 473 7.46 19.80 -10.94
C TYR A 473 6.72 20.20 -12.23
N ALA A 474 7.40 20.85 -13.19
CA ALA A 474 6.76 21.26 -14.45
C ALA A 474 6.23 20.11 -15.30
N ASP A 475 6.79 18.89 -15.14
CA ASP A 475 6.33 17.70 -15.87
C ASP A 475 5.03 17.12 -15.31
N SER A 476 4.67 17.47 -14.06
CA SER A 476 3.52 16.88 -13.34
C SER A 476 2.46 17.92 -12.96
N VAL A 477 2.84 19.19 -12.87
CA VAL A 477 1.99 20.30 -12.44
C VAL A 477 1.56 21.12 -13.64
N GLU A 478 0.25 21.26 -13.84
CA GLU A 478 -0.34 22.20 -14.78
C GLU A 478 -0.55 23.54 -14.07
N ASP A 479 0.25 24.57 -14.46
CA ASP A 479 0.26 25.89 -13.79
C ASP A 479 -1.11 26.57 -13.80
N GLY A 480 -1.58 26.96 -12.64
CA GLY A 480 -2.88 27.56 -12.42
C GLY A 480 -4.05 26.57 -12.36
N GLN A 481 -3.83 25.26 -12.61
CA GLN A 481 -4.87 24.24 -12.55
C GLN A 481 -4.63 23.21 -11.44
N THR A 482 -3.45 22.55 -11.46
CA THR A 482 -3.09 21.52 -10.46
C THR A 482 -1.99 21.98 -9.52
N GLY A 483 -1.53 23.23 -9.67
CA GLY A 483 -0.55 23.88 -8.81
C GLY A 483 -0.22 25.26 -9.33
N ALA A 484 0.60 25.99 -8.58
CA ALA A 484 1.17 27.27 -8.99
C ALA A 484 2.69 27.11 -9.14
N LEU A 485 3.22 27.37 -10.34
CA LEU A 485 4.64 27.24 -10.65
C LEU A 485 5.35 28.60 -10.63
N PHE A 486 6.58 28.61 -10.09
CA PHE A 486 7.45 29.79 -10.05
C PHE A 486 8.90 29.42 -10.35
N ASP A 487 9.67 30.38 -10.87
CA ASP A 487 11.14 30.28 -11.06
C ASP A 487 11.87 31.38 -10.30
N THR A 488 11.24 32.55 -10.16
CA THR A 488 11.85 33.73 -9.54
C THR A 488 11.17 34.13 -8.24
N PRO A 489 11.84 34.91 -7.36
CA PRO A 489 11.22 35.48 -6.16
C PRO A 489 9.97 36.32 -6.47
N GLU A 490 9.97 37.06 -7.58
CA GLU A 490 8.84 37.92 -8.00
C GLU A 490 7.65 37.08 -8.45
N GLU A 491 7.87 35.98 -9.15
CA GLU A 491 6.81 35.02 -9.50
C GLU A 491 6.25 34.35 -8.24
N LEU A 492 7.12 33.93 -7.30
CA LEU A 492 6.68 33.41 -6.01
C LEU A 492 5.78 34.42 -5.28
N ARG A 493 6.20 35.71 -5.21
CA ARG A 493 5.41 36.79 -4.62
C ARG A 493 4.02 36.84 -5.23
N THR A 494 3.96 36.90 -6.56
CA THR A 494 2.71 37.03 -7.31
C THR A 494 1.79 35.81 -7.05
N LYS A 495 2.31 34.59 -7.21
CA LYS A 495 1.55 33.36 -7.05
C LYS A 495 1.08 33.16 -5.60
N LEU A 496 1.95 33.37 -4.61
CA LEU A 496 1.60 33.22 -3.21
C LEU A 496 0.56 34.27 -2.76
N THR A 497 0.74 35.54 -3.16
CA THR A 497 -0.25 36.60 -2.87
C THR A 497 -1.60 36.27 -3.48
N GLN A 498 -1.64 35.74 -4.71
CA GLN A 498 -2.89 35.33 -5.36
C GLN A 498 -3.58 34.19 -4.60
N LEU A 499 -2.83 33.14 -4.19
CA LEU A 499 -3.37 32.03 -3.42
C LEU A 499 -3.90 32.44 -2.04
N LEU A 500 -3.28 33.47 -1.42
CA LEU A 500 -3.69 33.98 -0.11
C LEU A 500 -4.88 34.96 -0.19
N SER A 501 -4.99 35.75 -1.28
CA SER A 501 -6.00 36.78 -1.41
C SER A 501 -7.32 36.30 -2.03
N VAL A 502 -7.30 35.16 -2.76
CA VAL A 502 -8.47 34.54 -3.37
C VAL A 502 -8.81 33.26 -2.62
N PRO A 503 -9.72 33.30 -1.63
CA PRO A 503 -9.91 32.20 -0.66
C PRO A 503 -10.23 30.84 -1.29
N ASP A 504 -10.98 30.82 -2.41
CA ASP A 504 -11.38 29.57 -3.06
C ASP A 504 -10.33 29.03 -4.03
N LEU A 505 -9.40 29.85 -4.50
CA LEU A 505 -8.42 29.46 -5.51
C LEU A 505 -7.50 28.33 -5.05
N ALA A 506 -6.95 28.41 -3.84
CA ALA A 506 -6.11 27.35 -3.29
C ALA A 506 -6.89 26.03 -3.16
N ARG A 507 -8.16 26.10 -2.77
CA ARG A 507 -9.04 24.91 -2.68
C ARG A 507 -9.34 24.32 -4.04
N GLU A 508 -9.65 25.13 -5.05
CA GLU A 508 -9.94 24.69 -6.42
C GLU A 508 -8.73 24.01 -7.05
N ILE A 509 -7.54 24.58 -6.87
CA ILE A 509 -6.27 24.00 -7.30
C ILE A 509 -6.02 22.68 -6.56
N GLY A 510 -6.20 22.64 -5.23
CA GLY A 510 -6.06 21.42 -4.43
C GLY A 510 -7.02 20.31 -4.86
N ASP A 511 -8.28 20.65 -5.17
CA ASP A 511 -9.27 19.71 -5.69
C ASP A 511 -8.87 19.14 -7.06
N SER A 512 -8.39 19.99 -7.95
CA SER A 512 -7.93 19.58 -9.28
C SER A 512 -6.67 18.69 -9.19
N ALA A 513 -5.71 19.08 -8.34
CA ALA A 513 -4.51 18.31 -8.07
C ALA A 513 -4.84 16.92 -7.48
N ARG A 514 -5.78 16.86 -6.53
CA ARG A 514 -6.24 15.59 -5.95
C ARG A 514 -6.89 14.67 -7.00
N LYS A 515 -7.70 15.22 -7.90
CA LYS A 515 -8.29 14.46 -9.02
C LYS A 515 -7.22 13.90 -9.95
N TYR A 516 -6.17 14.68 -10.23
CA TYR A 516 -5.02 14.21 -11.00
C TYR A 516 -4.34 13.02 -10.33
N VAL A 517 -4.03 13.12 -9.03
CA VAL A 517 -3.40 12.01 -8.27
C VAL A 517 -4.30 10.78 -8.25
N ALA A 518 -5.58 10.95 -7.98
CA ALA A 518 -6.55 9.85 -7.94
C ALA A 518 -6.61 9.07 -9.25
N ARG A 519 -6.42 9.74 -10.40
CA ARG A 519 -6.48 9.11 -11.73
C ARG A 519 -5.14 8.53 -12.19
N ASN A 520 -3.99 9.10 -11.75
CA ASN A 520 -2.71 8.84 -12.39
C ASN A 520 -1.62 8.33 -11.44
N ARG A 521 -1.72 8.60 -10.14
CA ARG A 521 -0.58 8.47 -9.24
C ARG A 521 -0.85 7.59 -8.00
N MET A 522 -1.82 6.68 -8.09
CA MET A 522 -2.07 5.72 -7.01
C MET A 522 -1.16 4.49 -7.11
N LEU A 523 -0.77 3.98 -5.95
CA LEU A 523 0.07 2.78 -5.86
C LEU A 523 -0.61 1.55 -6.47
N ALA A 524 -1.93 1.49 -6.43
CA ALA A 524 -2.74 0.46 -7.08
C ALA A 524 -2.37 0.26 -8.55
N TYR A 525 -2.05 1.35 -9.27
CA TYR A 525 -1.74 1.30 -10.71
C TYR A 525 -0.36 0.76 -11.02
N GLN A 526 0.51 0.65 -10.01
CA GLN A 526 1.88 0.13 -10.17
C GLN A 526 2.04 -1.34 -9.81
N VAL A 527 1.04 -1.96 -9.16
CA VAL A 527 1.15 -3.37 -8.71
C VAL A 527 1.32 -4.31 -9.89
N ALA A 528 0.40 -4.24 -10.87
CA ALA A 528 0.44 -5.14 -12.02
C ALA A 528 1.69 -4.94 -12.91
N PRO A 529 2.10 -3.70 -13.30
CA PRO A 529 3.33 -3.49 -14.07
C PRO A 529 4.58 -3.95 -13.33
N ARG A 530 4.68 -3.72 -12.02
CA ARG A 530 5.83 -4.13 -11.22
C ARG A 530 5.92 -5.65 -11.11
N LEU A 531 4.81 -6.34 -10.88
CA LEU A 531 4.77 -7.80 -10.87
C LEU A 531 5.10 -8.41 -12.24
N ALA A 532 4.61 -7.80 -13.32
CA ALA A 532 4.94 -8.23 -14.68
C ALA A 532 6.45 -8.11 -14.94
N TRP A 533 7.07 -6.99 -14.53
CA TRP A 533 8.51 -6.80 -14.65
C TRP A 533 9.28 -7.83 -13.81
N TYR A 534 8.94 -8.07 -12.56
CA TYR A 534 9.61 -9.09 -11.73
C TYR A 534 9.49 -10.50 -12.32
N ARG A 535 8.34 -10.84 -12.92
CA ARG A 535 8.17 -12.12 -13.64
C ARG A 535 9.07 -12.20 -14.86
N SER A 536 9.16 -11.14 -15.66
CA SER A 536 10.05 -11.10 -16.83
C SER A 536 11.53 -11.22 -16.44
N LEU A 537 11.95 -10.62 -15.33
CA LEU A 537 13.31 -10.78 -14.79
C LEU A 537 13.56 -12.24 -14.40
N TRP A 538 12.59 -12.89 -13.76
CA TRP A 538 12.73 -14.31 -13.40
C TRP A 538 12.79 -15.22 -14.63
N GLU A 539 11.98 -14.98 -15.63
CA GLU A 539 11.97 -15.75 -16.88
C GLU A 539 13.31 -15.61 -17.62
N ARG A 540 13.88 -14.41 -17.65
CA ARG A 540 15.18 -14.09 -18.27
C ARG A 540 16.39 -14.27 -17.33
N ARG A 541 16.22 -14.88 -16.15
CA ARG A 541 17.28 -14.91 -15.12
C ARG A 541 18.61 -15.52 -15.58
N ALA A 542 18.58 -16.49 -16.50
CA ALA A 542 19.80 -17.10 -17.03
C ALA A 542 20.61 -16.10 -17.89
N GLU A 543 19.94 -15.37 -18.77
CA GLU A 543 20.50 -14.28 -19.57
C GLU A 543 21.06 -13.17 -18.67
N LEU A 544 20.24 -12.72 -17.69
CA LEU A 544 20.63 -11.66 -16.76
C LEU A 544 21.82 -12.06 -15.88
N SER A 545 21.92 -13.34 -15.48
CA SER A 545 23.05 -13.87 -14.71
C SER A 545 24.34 -13.91 -15.56
N ALA A 546 24.25 -14.26 -16.84
CA ALA A 546 25.39 -14.18 -17.75
C ALA A 546 25.90 -12.75 -17.89
N GLY A 547 25.01 -11.80 -18.18
CA GLY A 547 25.37 -10.37 -18.27
C GLY A 547 25.87 -9.79 -16.94
N LEU A 548 25.42 -10.31 -15.79
CA LEU A 548 25.93 -9.93 -14.47
C LEU A 548 27.40 -10.38 -14.30
N VAL A 549 27.74 -11.60 -14.69
CA VAL A 549 29.11 -12.12 -14.63
C VAL A 549 30.02 -11.38 -15.60
N ASP A 550 29.54 -11.01 -16.78
CA ASP A 550 30.29 -10.18 -17.74
C ASP A 550 30.65 -8.81 -17.15
N ARG A 551 29.72 -8.16 -16.43
CA ARG A 551 29.98 -6.88 -15.75
C ARG A 551 30.85 -7.00 -14.51
N VAL A 552 30.74 -8.10 -13.78
CA VAL A 552 31.44 -8.35 -12.51
C VAL A 552 31.97 -9.78 -12.51
N PRO A 553 33.13 -10.07 -13.18
CA PRO A 553 33.66 -11.43 -13.32
C PRO A 553 33.91 -12.13 -11.98
N SER A 554 34.21 -11.39 -10.93
CA SER A 554 34.39 -11.94 -9.57
C SER A 554 33.14 -12.65 -9.02
N LEU A 555 31.93 -12.39 -9.54
CA LEU A 555 30.72 -13.12 -9.15
C LEU A 555 30.60 -14.51 -9.79
N GLY A 556 31.31 -14.76 -10.90
CA GLY A 556 31.35 -16.07 -11.55
C GLY A 556 32.42 -17.03 -11.01
N ALA A 557 33.36 -16.52 -10.23
CA ALA A 557 34.38 -17.35 -9.56
C ALA A 557 33.78 -17.93 -8.26
N SER A 558 33.21 -19.12 -8.37
CA SER A 558 32.69 -19.91 -7.22
C SER A 558 33.77 -20.88 -6.70
#